data_049129835a1c9d80266cdfd05deee0da
#
_entry.id   049129835a1c9d80266cdfd05deee0da
#
_cell.length_a   1.000
_cell.length_b   1.000
_cell.length_c   1.000
_cell.angle_alpha   90.00
_cell.angle_beta   90.00
_cell.angle_gamma   90.00
#
_symmetry.space_group_name_H-M   'P 1'
#
loop_
_entity.id
_entity.type
_entity.pdbx_description
1 polymer ?
#
loop_
_entity_poly.entity_id
_entity_poly.type
_entity_poly.pdbx_seq_one_letter_code
_entity_poly.pdbx_strand_id
1 'polypeptide(L)'
;MKRLFAYFVLLCCWINFSHAHEVRPAFLKVTETNLEADRSEFEISFRQPQINGRFLGLSVSTNCDATELSASLTDGALIEVLELECGEESLQYIEINGLDRTLIDTLVNIKRLDGSIDEILINGNEPRLDLTAATPTVPVYLIIGIEHLLLGFDHILFVIMLLYLVRSSWEIFKVVTSFTIAHSLTLALSAFELVQLSSAPVEAVIAGSIVLLAYENLQKSGSVSKAFPVLVAFGFGLLHGLGFAGAV
;
A
#
# COMPACT_ATOMS: atom_id res chain seq x y z
N MET A 1 25.85 30.16 1.35
CA MET A 1 25.48 28.79 1.02
C MET A 1 25.84 27.78 2.10
N LYS A 2 27.13 27.63 2.52
CA LYS A 2 27.51 26.65 3.56
C LYS A 2 26.79 26.84 4.91
N ARG A 3 26.54 28.08 5.34
CA ARG A 3 25.81 28.39 6.57
C ARG A 3 24.32 28.06 6.49
N LEU A 4 23.66 28.30 5.33
CA LEU A 4 22.26 27.93 5.10
C LEU A 4 22.08 26.39 5.11
N PHE A 5 23.01 25.67 4.52
CA PHE A 5 23.03 24.19 4.55
C PHE A 5 23.22 23.65 5.97
N ALA A 6 24.12 24.28 6.76
CA ALA A 6 24.31 23.89 8.15
C ALA A 6 23.06 24.15 9.01
N TYR A 7 22.35 25.26 8.79
CA TYR A 7 21.08 25.54 9.47
C TYR A 7 19.97 24.58 9.02
N PHE A 8 19.92 24.19 7.75
CA PHE A 8 18.97 23.20 7.23
C PHE A 8 19.24 21.82 7.85
N VAL A 9 20.49 21.39 7.92
CA VAL A 9 20.88 20.11 8.57
C VAL A 9 20.58 20.16 10.08
N LEU A 10 20.86 21.27 10.77
CA LEU A 10 20.48 21.45 12.17
C LEU A 10 18.96 21.44 12.36
N LEU A 11 18.19 22.06 11.47
CA LEU A 11 16.73 22.03 11.51
C LEU A 11 16.20 20.61 11.29
N CYS A 12 16.76 19.85 10.35
CA CYS A 12 16.42 18.43 10.12
C CYS A 12 16.80 17.55 11.32
N CYS A 13 17.89 17.84 12.02
CA CYS A 13 18.28 17.12 13.24
C CYS A 13 17.38 17.46 14.45
N TRP A 14 16.66 18.58 14.42
CA TRP A 14 15.72 18.98 15.47
C TRP A 14 14.29 18.46 15.23
N ILE A 15 13.98 17.97 14.04
CA ILE A 15 12.72 17.30 13.75
C ILE A 15 12.82 15.87 14.32
N ASN A 16 12.64 15.76 15.64
CA ASN A 16 12.52 14.49 16.31
C ASN A 16 11.30 13.74 15.73
N PHE A 17 11.58 12.58 15.09
CA PHE A 17 10.60 11.55 14.73
C PHE A 17 9.40 12.04 13.93
N SER A 18 9.65 12.51 12.71
CA SER A 18 8.64 12.40 11.68
C SER A 18 8.48 10.90 11.37
N HIS A 19 7.55 10.26 12.05
CA HIS A 19 7.04 8.98 11.58
C HIS A 19 6.22 9.30 10.32
N ALA A 20 6.82 9.19 9.15
CA ALA A 20 6.10 9.11 7.89
C ALA A 20 5.40 7.75 7.93
N HIS A 21 4.18 7.71 8.48
CA HIS A 21 3.37 6.51 8.45
C HIS A 21 2.70 6.44 7.10
N GLU A 22 3.19 5.56 6.26
CA GLU A 22 2.42 5.06 5.14
C GLU A 22 1.16 4.41 5.71
N VAL A 23 -0.01 4.94 5.38
CA VAL A 23 -1.29 4.37 5.80
C VAL A 23 -1.50 3.13 4.94
N ARG A 24 -1.16 1.96 5.50
CA ARG A 24 -1.34 0.67 4.83
C ARG A 24 -2.77 0.22 5.01
N PRO A 25 -3.45 -0.22 3.94
CA PRO A 25 -4.78 -0.83 4.09
C PRO A 25 -4.68 -2.12 4.90
N ALA A 26 -5.77 -2.49 5.56
CA ALA A 26 -5.93 -3.85 6.04
C ALA A 26 -6.28 -4.76 4.85
N PHE A 27 -5.98 -6.04 4.99
CA PHE A 27 -6.23 -7.03 3.95
C PHE A 27 -7.05 -8.19 4.51
N LEU A 28 -8.18 -8.47 3.88
CA LEU A 28 -9.06 -9.58 4.23
C LEU A 28 -9.17 -10.55 3.06
N LYS A 29 -8.62 -11.73 3.23
CA LYS A 29 -8.77 -12.82 2.28
C LYS A 29 -9.84 -13.79 2.77
N VAL A 30 -10.85 -14.02 1.95
CA VAL A 30 -11.92 -14.98 2.18
C VAL A 30 -11.81 -16.06 1.12
N THR A 31 -11.65 -17.30 1.54
CA THR A 31 -11.53 -18.45 0.64
C THR A 31 -12.64 -19.42 0.94
N GLU A 32 -13.49 -19.71 -0.02
CA GLU A 32 -14.50 -20.76 0.08
C GLU A 32 -13.81 -22.11 0.03
N THR A 33 -13.96 -22.91 1.09
CA THR A 33 -13.28 -24.20 1.27
C THR A 33 -14.18 -25.37 0.97
N ASN A 34 -15.47 -25.24 1.29
CA ASN A 34 -16.47 -26.29 1.07
C ASN A 34 -17.84 -25.67 0.72
N LEU A 35 -18.56 -26.33 -0.18
CA LEU A 35 -19.94 -26.01 -0.53
C LEU A 35 -20.74 -27.31 -0.63
N GLU A 36 -21.45 -27.64 0.42
CA GLU A 36 -22.44 -28.72 0.43
C GLU A 36 -23.85 -28.15 0.34
N ALA A 37 -24.83 -28.97 0.05
CA ALA A 37 -26.21 -28.51 -0.21
C ALA A 37 -26.82 -27.67 0.93
N ASP A 38 -26.36 -27.89 2.19
CA ASP A 38 -26.89 -27.23 3.38
C ASP A 38 -25.81 -26.49 4.21
N ARG A 39 -24.57 -26.45 3.71
CA ARG A 39 -23.45 -25.80 4.43
C ARG A 39 -22.43 -25.23 3.47
N SER A 40 -21.97 -24.02 3.79
CA SER A 40 -20.80 -23.43 3.16
C SER A 40 -19.76 -23.09 4.24
N GLU A 41 -18.51 -23.40 3.95
CA GLU A 41 -17.38 -23.15 4.84
C GLU A 41 -16.40 -22.21 4.16
N PHE A 42 -15.89 -21.26 4.94
CA PHE A 42 -14.91 -20.28 4.44
C PHE A 42 -13.75 -20.19 5.42
N GLU A 43 -12.54 -20.06 4.89
CA GLU A 43 -11.37 -19.65 5.64
C GLU A 43 -11.14 -18.15 5.42
N ILE A 44 -11.02 -17.41 6.50
CA ILE A 44 -10.69 -15.97 6.49
C ILE A 44 -9.29 -15.80 7.04
N SER A 45 -8.47 -15.03 6.29
CA SER A 45 -7.21 -14.50 6.77
C SER A 45 -7.31 -12.98 6.82
N PHE A 46 -7.32 -12.41 8.03
CA PHE A 46 -7.42 -10.98 8.23
C PHE A 46 -6.08 -10.42 8.70
N ARG A 47 -5.47 -9.59 7.87
CA ARG A 47 -4.21 -8.91 8.15
C ARG A 47 -4.48 -7.44 8.46
N GLN A 48 -4.22 -7.03 9.68
CA GLN A 48 -4.33 -5.64 10.11
C GLN A 48 -2.94 -5.04 10.40
N PRO A 49 -2.63 -3.86 9.84
CA PRO A 49 -1.35 -3.21 10.05
C PRO A 49 -1.25 -2.60 11.45
N GLN A 50 -0.02 -2.42 11.92
CA GLN A 50 0.25 -1.57 13.07
C GLN A 50 0.34 -0.10 12.63
N ILE A 51 -0.29 0.77 13.40
CA ILE A 51 -0.12 2.21 13.28
C ILE A 51 0.52 2.72 14.57
N ASN A 52 1.68 3.36 14.47
CA ASN A 52 2.44 3.83 15.63
C ASN A 52 2.77 2.71 16.66
N GLY A 53 3.04 1.49 16.18
CA GLY A 53 3.32 0.34 17.04
C GLY A 53 2.11 -0.19 17.81
N ARG A 54 0.90 0.20 17.43
CA ARG A 54 -0.36 -0.27 18.02
C ARG A 54 -1.25 -0.89 16.97
N PHE A 55 -1.95 -1.95 17.34
CA PHE A 55 -3.02 -2.51 16.53
C PHE A 55 -4.28 -1.67 16.66
N LEU A 56 -5.06 -1.59 15.60
CA LEU A 56 -6.27 -0.77 15.53
C LEU A 56 -7.46 -1.43 16.26
N GLY A 57 -7.34 -2.71 16.61
CA GLY A 57 -8.41 -3.47 17.26
C GLY A 57 -9.59 -3.69 16.32
N LEU A 58 -9.30 -3.88 15.03
CA LEU A 58 -10.32 -4.24 14.05
C LEU A 58 -10.73 -5.69 14.25
N SER A 59 -11.99 -6.00 13.98
CA SER A 59 -12.49 -7.38 13.99
C SER A 59 -13.49 -7.62 12.88
N VAL A 60 -13.51 -8.84 12.36
CA VAL A 60 -14.44 -9.27 11.31
C VAL A 60 -15.73 -9.77 11.94
N SER A 61 -16.87 -9.32 11.41
CA SER A 61 -18.21 -9.83 11.74
C SER A 61 -18.91 -10.28 10.46
N THR A 62 -19.65 -11.38 10.55
CA THR A 62 -20.41 -11.96 9.44
C THR A 62 -21.75 -12.51 9.97
N ASN A 63 -22.58 -13.05 9.08
CA ASN A 63 -23.78 -13.81 9.46
C ASN A 63 -23.48 -15.28 9.80
N CYS A 64 -22.22 -15.72 9.70
CA CYS A 64 -21.80 -17.10 9.95
C CYS A 64 -21.13 -17.22 11.31
N ASP A 65 -21.12 -18.43 11.87
CA ASP A 65 -20.39 -18.73 13.10
C ASP A 65 -18.88 -18.76 12.82
N ALA A 66 -18.13 -17.97 13.57
CA ALA A 66 -16.70 -17.82 13.39
C ALA A 66 -15.91 -18.51 14.50
N THR A 67 -14.93 -19.34 14.13
CA THR A 67 -13.98 -19.95 15.05
C THR A 67 -12.57 -19.45 14.74
N GLU A 68 -11.89 -18.87 15.73
CA GLU A 68 -10.50 -18.45 15.58
C GLU A 68 -9.57 -19.65 15.58
N LEU A 69 -8.82 -19.84 14.50
CA LEU A 69 -7.83 -20.90 14.34
C LEU A 69 -6.45 -20.49 14.83
N SER A 70 -6.01 -19.28 14.51
CA SER A 70 -4.70 -18.77 14.90
C SER A 70 -4.62 -17.25 14.83
N ALA A 71 -3.74 -16.67 15.64
CA ALA A 71 -3.31 -15.28 15.53
C ALA A 71 -1.78 -15.21 15.58
N SER A 72 -1.17 -14.47 14.67
CA SER A 72 0.28 -14.34 14.56
C SER A 72 0.70 -12.91 14.26
N LEU A 73 1.93 -12.55 14.68
CA LEU A 73 2.53 -11.25 14.41
C LEU A 73 3.64 -11.45 13.38
N THR A 74 3.50 -10.82 12.22
CA THR A 74 4.48 -10.90 11.14
C THR A 74 4.67 -9.53 10.51
N ASP A 75 5.91 -9.06 10.41
CA ASP A 75 6.31 -7.79 9.75
C ASP A 75 5.47 -6.57 10.17
N GLY A 76 5.17 -6.44 11.45
CA GLY A 76 4.39 -5.33 11.99
C GLY A 76 2.91 -5.38 11.67
N ALA A 77 2.39 -6.54 11.25
CA ALA A 77 0.97 -6.79 11.06
C ALA A 77 0.48 -7.91 12.00
N LEU A 78 -0.76 -7.81 12.45
CA LEU A 78 -1.47 -8.91 13.11
C LEU A 78 -2.23 -9.66 12.02
N ILE A 79 -2.00 -10.96 11.94
CA ILE A 79 -2.70 -11.87 11.03
C ILE A 79 -3.55 -12.80 11.88
N GLU A 80 -4.85 -12.74 11.69
CA GLU A 80 -5.84 -13.59 12.33
C GLU A 80 -6.43 -14.53 11.27
N VAL A 81 -6.48 -15.81 11.57
CA VAL A 81 -7.10 -16.83 10.71
C VAL A 81 -8.33 -17.34 11.41
N LEU A 82 -9.47 -17.26 10.72
CA LEU A 82 -10.77 -17.68 11.21
C LEU A 82 -11.36 -18.68 10.22
N GLU A 83 -12.08 -19.65 10.76
CA GLU A 83 -12.95 -20.56 10.00
C GLU A 83 -14.39 -20.11 10.21
N LEU A 84 -15.14 -19.98 9.12
CA LEU A 84 -16.56 -19.65 9.15
C LEU A 84 -17.38 -20.86 8.73
N GLU A 85 -18.34 -21.20 9.55
CA GLU A 85 -19.39 -22.14 9.22
C GLU A 85 -20.70 -21.39 8.97
N CYS A 86 -21.17 -21.44 7.72
CA CYS A 86 -22.45 -20.87 7.33
C CYS A 86 -23.45 -22.02 7.14
N GLY A 87 -24.63 -21.90 7.76
CA GLY A 87 -25.71 -22.87 7.61
C GLY A 87 -26.40 -22.78 6.24
N GLU A 88 -27.72 -22.95 6.20
CA GLU A 88 -28.54 -22.87 4.97
C GLU A 88 -28.38 -21.51 4.23
N GLU A 89 -28.08 -20.45 4.99
CA GLU A 89 -27.76 -19.13 4.42
C GLU A 89 -26.26 -19.02 4.21
N SER A 90 -25.83 -18.89 2.96
CA SER A 90 -24.43 -18.63 2.62
C SER A 90 -23.93 -17.32 3.22
N LEU A 91 -22.65 -17.02 3.09
CA LEU A 91 -22.05 -15.75 3.54
C LEU A 91 -22.74 -14.57 2.85
N GLN A 92 -23.50 -13.78 3.61
CA GLN A 92 -24.31 -12.66 3.10
C GLN A 92 -23.60 -11.32 3.23
N TYR A 93 -22.88 -11.11 4.33
CA TYR A 93 -22.17 -9.86 4.56
C TYR A 93 -20.85 -10.08 5.31
N ILE A 94 -19.97 -9.13 5.12
CA ILE A 94 -18.73 -8.98 5.87
C ILE A 94 -18.70 -7.54 6.41
N GLU A 95 -18.47 -7.39 7.70
CA GLU A 95 -18.36 -6.09 8.36
C GLU A 95 -17.05 -6.02 9.15
N ILE A 96 -16.31 -4.93 8.98
CA ILE A 96 -15.07 -4.68 9.71
C ILE A 96 -15.36 -3.70 10.85
N ASN A 97 -15.55 -4.24 12.04
CA ASN A 97 -15.79 -3.44 13.22
C ASN A 97 -14.60 -2.57 13.56
N GLY A 98 -14.85 -1.32 13.87
CA GLY A 98 -13.84 -0.33 14.25
C GLY A 98 -13.17 0.37 13.07
N LEU A 99 -13.48 0.00 11.82
CA LEU A 99 -12.94 0.66 10.63
C LEU A 99 -13.39 2.13 10.54
N ASP A 100 -14.60 2.43 10.98
CA ASP A 100 -15.20 3.77 11.09
C ASP A 100 -14.41 4.76 11.95
N ARG A 101 -13.55 4.25 12.83
CA ARG A 101 -12.68 5.04 13.73
C ARG A 101 -11.26 5.19 13.22
N THR A 102 -10.99 4.71 12.01
CA THR A 102 -9.66 4.69 11.40
C THR A 102 -9.64 5.49 10.09
N LEU A 103 -8.45 5.73 9.59
CA LEU A 103 -8.23 6.35 8.27
C LEU A 103 -7.74 5.33 7.24
N ILE A 104 -7.78 4.03 7.58
CA ILE A 104 -7.37 2.99 6.66
C ILE A 104 -8.58 2.36 5.99
N ASP A 105 -8.36 1.86 4.79
CA ASP A 105 -9.31 1.01 4.08
C ASP A 105 -8.98 -0.47 4.29
N THR A 106 -9.91 -1.35 3.98
CA THR A 106 -9.72 -2.80 3.97
C THR A 106 -9.96 -3.33 2.57
N LEU A 107 -8.92 -3.93 1.97
CA LEU A 107 -9.06 -4.67 0.72
C LEU A 107 -9.58 -6.07 1.02
N VAL A 108 -10.75 -6.40 0.48
CA VAL A 108 -11.39 -7.71 0.62
C VAL A 108 -11.21 -8.49 -0.68
N ASN A 109 -10.59 -9.66 -0.59
CA ASN A 109 -10.42 -10.59 -1.70
C ASN A 109 -11.22 -11.87 -1.39
N ILE A 110 -12.23 -12.16 -2.21
CA ILE A 110 -13.10 -13.32 -2.05
C ILE A 110 -12.84 -14.29 -3.17
N LYS A 111 -12.29 -15.43 -2.84
CA LYS A 111 -12.05 -16.53 -3.77
C LYS A 111 -13.09 -17.61 -3.58
N ARG A 112 -13.86 -17.88 -4.64
CA ARG A 112 -14.87 -18.95 -4.64
C ARG A 112 -14.34 -20.27 -5.20
N LEU A 113 -15.05 -21.35 -4.95
CA LEU A 113 -14.71 -22.70 -5.43
C LEU A 113 -14.74 -22.79 -6.97
N ASP A 114 -15.54 -21.98 -7.65
CA ASP A 114 -15.58 -21.92 -9.12
C ASP A 114 -14.35 -21.24 -9.74
N GLY A 115 -13.44 -20.72 -8.87
CA GLY A 115 -12.23 -20.00 -9.27
C GLY A 115 -12.46 -18.52 -9.52
N SER A 116 -13.66 -18.00 -9.36
CA SER A 116 -13.91 -16.56 -9.41
C SER A 116 -13.28 -15.85 -8.22
N ILE A 117 -12.79 -14.62 -8.47
CA ILE A 117 -12.18 -13.76 -7.47
C ILE A 117 -12.89 -12.42 -7.55
N ASP A 118 -13.46 -11.99 -6.43
CA ASP A 118 -13.99 -10.66 -6.27
C ASP A 118 -13.07 -9.83 -5.37
N GLU A 119 -12.74 -8.62 -5.80
CA GLU A 119 -11.91 -7.70 -5.05
C GLU A 119 -12.67 -6.41 -4.79
N ILE A 120 -12.84 -6.07 -3.53
CA ILE A 120 -13.69 -4.99 -3.08
C ILE A 120 -12.97 -4.19 -2.00
N LEU A 121 -13.06 -2.86 -2.07
CA LEU A 121 -12.53 -1.97 -1.04
C LEU A 121 -13.65 -1.57 -0.09
N ILE A 122 -13.42 -1.80 1.20
CA ILE A 122 -14.28 -1.35 2.31
C ILE A 122 -13.58 -0.18 2.99
N ASN A 123 -14.30 0.89 3.27
CA ASN A 123 -13.77 2.06 3.96
C ASN A 123 -14.55 2.38 5.24
N GLY A 124 -14.04 3.34 6.02
CA GLY A 124 -14.65 3.71 7.30
C GLY A 124 -16.07 4.30 7.21
N ASN A 125 -16.48 4.81 6.03
CA ASN A 125 -17.84 5.34 5.83
C ASN A 125 -18.83 4.20 5.55
N GLU A 126 -18.35 3.12 4.92
CA GLU A 126 -19.14 1.92 4.60
C GLU A 126 -18.37 0.67 5.07
N PRO A 127 -18.33 0.40 6.40
CA PRO A 127 -17.53 -0.70 6.96
C PRO A 127 -18.14 -2.08 6.71
N ARG A 128 -19.31 -2.15 6.10
CA ARG A 128 -20.05 -3.36 5.79
C ARG A 128 -20.17 -3.57 4.29
N LEU A 129 -19.76 -4.75 3.85
CA LEU A 129 -19.93 -5.24 2.49
C LEU A 129 -21.10 -6.22 2.45
N ASP A 130 -22.12 -5.93 1.66
CA ASP A 130 -23.23 -6.84 1.39
C ASP A 130 -22.92 -7.63 0.11
N LEU A 131 -22.74 -8.94 0.25
CA LEU A 131 -22.37 -9.85 -0.84
C LEU A 131 -23.55 -10.25 -1.72
N THR A 132 -24.77 -9.93 -1.28
CA THR A 132 -25.99 -10.15 -2.07
C THR A 132 -26.26 -9.01 -3.05
N ALA A 133 -25.62 -7.86 -2.87
CA ALA A 133 -25.70 -6.72 -3.76
C ALA A 133 -24.75 -6.89 -4.97
N ALA A 134 -25.06 -6.22 -6.07
CA ALA A 134 -24.18 -6.23 -7.23
C ALA A 134 -22.80 -5.62 -6.90
N THR A 135 -21.74 -6.35 -7.21
CA THR A 135 -20.36 -5.88 -6.99
C THR A 135 -20.07 -4.63 -7.84
N PRO A 136 -19.37 -3.63 -7.31
CA PRO A 136 -19.00 -2.44 -8.05
C PRO A 136 -18.09 -2.81 -9.25
N THR A 137 -18.38 -2.25 -10.41
CA THR A 137 -17.66 -2.52 -11.67
C THR A 137 -16.33 -1.77 -11.80
N VAL A 138 -15.96 -0.93 -10.84
CA VAL A 138 -14.71 -0.15 -10.89
C VAL A 138 -13.55 -1.01 -10.38
N PRO A 139 -12.46 -1.15 -11.17
CA PRO A 139 -11.28 -1.88 -10.69
C PRO A 139 -10.72 -1.26 -9.41
N VAL A 140 -10.79 -1.98 -8.32
CA VAL A 140 -10.36 -1.54 -6.97
C VAL A 140 -8.92 -1.04 -7.00
N TYR A 141 -8.04 -1.74 -7.71
CA TYR A 141 -6.63 -1.33 -7.85
C TYR A 141 -6.43 0.02 -8.53
N LEU A 142 -7.37 0.46 -9.36
CA LEU A 142 -7.31 1.81 -9.94
C LEU A 142 -7.55 2.87 -8.87
N ILE A 143 -8.53 2.64 -7.99
CA ILE A 143 -8.83 3.56 -6.87
C ILE A 143 -7.65 3.61 -5.92
N ILE A 144 -7.19 2.45 -5.44
CA ILE A 144 -6.02 2.35 -4.55
C ILE A 144 -4.78 3.01 -5.18
N GLY A 145 -4.54 2.79 -6.47
CA GLY A 145 -3.40 3.38 -7.18
C GLY A 145 -3.48 4.91 -7.27
N ILE A 146 -4.68 5.47 -7.48
CA ILE A 146 -4.89 6.92 -7.49
C ILE A 146 -4.70 7.49 -6.08
N GLU A 147 -5.28 6.88 -5.06
CA GLU A 147 -5.14 7.30 -3.67
C GLU A 147 -3.68 7.22 -3.21
N HIS A 148 -3.00 6.12 -3.49
CA HIS A 148 -1.57 5.96 -3.19
C HIS A 148 -0.72 7.07 -3.83
N LEU A 149 -0.99 7.42 -5.09
CA LEU A 149 -0.27 8.49 -5.78
C LEU A 149 -0.57 9.87 -5.18
N LEU A 150 -1.83 10.15 -4.84
CA LEU A 150 -2.26 11.48 -4.35
C LEU A 150 -1.97 11.68 -2.86
N LEU A 151 -2.01 10.63 -2.05
CA LEU A 151 -1.75 10.68 -0.62
C LEU A 151 -0.28 10.39 -0.28
N GLY A 152 0.47 9.79 -1.21
CA GLY A 152 1.91 9.56 -1.08
C GLY A 152 2.70 10.85 -1.23
N PHE A 153 2.94 11.59 -0.15
CA PHE A 153 3.73 12.83 -0.17
C PHE A 153 5.11 12.63 -0.80
N ASP A 154 5.72 11.48 -0.62
CA ASP A 154 7.01 11.13 -1.19
C ASP A 154 6.96 11.09 -2.72
N HIS A 155 5.91 10.51 -3.29
CA HIS A 155 5.69 10.49 -4.74
C HIS A 155 5.49 11.89 -5.30
N ILE A 156 4.66 12.71 -4.66
CA ILE A 156 4.40 14.09 -5.08
C ILE A 156 5.70 14.91 -5.02
N LEU A 157 6.43 14.86 -3.91
CA LEU A 157 7.70 15.58 -3.74
C LEU A 157 8.74 15.11 -4.75
N PHE A 158 8.84 13.80 -4.97
CA PHE A 158 9.76 13.22 -5.94
C PHE A 158 9.45 13.70 -7.36
N VAL A 159 8.18 13.63 -7.79
CA VAL A 159 7.76 14.11 -9.11
C VAL A 159 8.04 15.62 -9.26
N ILE A 160 7.76 16.43 -8.25
CA ILE A 160 8.11 17.86 -8.27
C ILE A 160 9.61 18.05 -8.46
N MET A 161 10.47 17.31 -7.75
CA MET A 161 11.92 17.41 -7.90
C MET A 161 12.38 16.98 -9.29
N LEU A 162 11.75 15.95 -9.88
CA LEU A 162 12.03 15.55 -11.27
C LEU A 162 11.60 16.61 -12.29
N LEU A 163 10.46 17.28 -12.09
CA LEU A 163 10.00 18.36 -12.96
C LEU A 163 10.99 19.56 -12.95
N TYR A 164 11.59 19.85 -11.81
CA TYR A 164 12.63 20.89 -11.71
C TYR A 164 13.95 20.49 -12.40
N LEU A 165 14.21 19.19 -12.53
CA LEU A 165 15.44 18.66 -13.12
C LEU A 165 15.45 18.82 -14.64
N VAL A 166 14.30 18.67 -15.31
CA VAL A 166 14.14 18.66 -16.77
C VAL A 166 13.46 19.94 -17.26
N ARG A 167 13.75 20.33 -18.50
CA ARG A 167 13.28 21.61 -19.06
C ARG A 167 12.30 21.47 -20.22
N SER A 168 12.22 20.29 -20.82
CA SER A 168 11.38 20.01 -22.00
C SER A 168 10.23 19.08 -21.63
N SER A 169 9.04 19.35 -22.16
CA SER A 169 7.87 18.47 -21.98
C SER A 169 8.13 17.04 -22.47
N TRP A 170 8.96 16.88 -23.51
CA TRP A 170 9.35 15.56 -24.02
C TRP A 170 10.30 14.83 -23.06
N GLU A 171 11.19 15.56 -22.38
CA GLU A 171 12.03 14.98 -21.34
C GLU A 171 11.21 14.58 -20.11
N ILE A 172 10.23 15.41 -19.71
CA ILE A 172 9.30 15.08 -18.64
C ILE A 172 8.59 13.77 -18.95
N PHE A 173 8.03 13.62 -20.16
CA PHE A 173 7.36 12.39 -20.58
C PHE A 173 8.27 11.17 -20.46
N LYS A 174 9.51 11.25 -20.97
CA LYS A 174 10.48 10.14 -20.88
C LYS A 174 10.83 9.78 -19.43
N VAL A 175 11.05 10.78 -18.59
CA VAL A 175 11.46 10.60 -17.20
C VAL A 175 10.31 9.98 -16.40
N VAL A 176 9.08 10.50 -16.53
CA VAL A 176 7.91 9.95 -15.86
C VAL A 176 7.61 8.52 -16.32
N THR A 177 7.65 8.28 -17.64
CA THR A 177 7.43 6.92 -18.18
C THR A 177 8.49 5.94 -17.68
N SER A 178 9.76 6.35 -17.65
CA SER A 178 10.87 5.51 -17.18
C SER A 178 10.70 5.16 -15.70
N PHE A 179 10.35 6.14 -14.86
CA PHE A 179 10.04 5.94 -13.46
C PHE A 179 8.87 4.96 -13.28
N THR A 180 7.76 5.19 -13.99
CA THR A 180 6.54 4.37 -13.88
C THR A 180 6.80 2.91 -14.27
N ILE A 181 7.54 2.67 -15.36
CA ILE A 181 7.90 1.30 -15.78
C ILE A 181 8.73 0.60 -14.70
N ALA A 182 9.76 1.27 -14.19
CA ALA A 182 10.64 0.72 -13.17
C ALA A 182 9.88 0.43 -11.86
N HIS A 183 9.03 1.39 -11.43
CA HIS A 183 8.19 1.28 -10.26
C HIS A 183 7.20 0.10 -10.38
N SER A 184 6.49 0.01 -11.52
CA SER A 184 5.54 -1.08 -11.76
C SER A 184 6.23 -2.45 -11.79
N LEU A 185 7.46 -2.53 -12.31
CA LEU A 185 8.23 -3.77 -12.33
C LEU A 185 8.54 -4.27 -10.92
N THR A 186 9.08 -3.40 -10.05
CA THR A 186 9.42 -3.79 -8.68
C THR A 186 8.19 -3.98 -7.81
N LEU A 187 7.12 -3.21 -8.03
CA LEU A 187 5.83 -3.42 -7.41
C LEU A 187 5.27 -4.82 -7.73
N ALA A 188 5.31 -5.23 -9.01
CA ALA A 188 4.87 -6.56 -9.41
C ALA A 188 5.74 -7.66 -8.80
N LEU A 189 7.07 -7.51 -8.77
CA LEU A 189 7.98 -8.47 -8.13
C LEU A 189 7.68 -8.62 -6.64
N SER A 190 7.30 -7.54 -5.99
CA SER A 190 6.90 -7.51 -4.58
C SER A 190 5.53 -8.16 -4.37
N ALA A 191 4.54 -7.84 -5.19
CA ALA A 191 3.19 -8.41 -5.12
C ALA A 191 3.19 -9.93 -5.37
N PHE A 192 4.13 -10.43 -6.18
CA PHE A 192 4.34 -11.88 -6.37
C PHE A 192 5.26 -12.52 -5.31
N GLU A 193 5.59 -11.80 -4.24
CA GLU A 193 6.48 -12.26 -3.16
C GLU A 193 7.88 -12.71 -3.61
N LEU A 194 8.29 -12.35 -4.84
CA LEU A 194 9.62 -12.67 -5.36
C LEU A 194 10.72 -11.82 -4.72
N VAL A 195 10.36 -10.65 -4.21
CA VAL A 195 11.26 -9.75 -3.47
C VAL A 195 10.52 -9.25 -2.25
N GLN A 196 11.02 -9.62 -1.08
CA GLN A 196 10.49 -9.16 0.21
C GLN A 196 11.58 -8.34 0.92
N LEU A 197 11.31 -7.07 1.16
CA LEU A 197 12.17 -6.17 1.91
C LEU A 197 11.39 -5.54 3.05
N SER A 198 12.03 -5.36 4.19
CA SER A 198 11.43 -4.61 5.29
C SER A 198 11.22 -3.15 4.87
N SER A 199 10.06 -2.58 5.19
CA SER A 199 9.66 -1.24 4.73
C SER A 199 10.54 -0.12 5.26
N ALA A 200 10.95 -0.16 6.52
CA ALA A 200 11.70 0.93 7.14
C ALA A 200 13.00 1.33 6.39
N PRO A 201 13.90 0.40 5.97
CA PRO A 201 15.06 0.77 5.16
C PRO A 201 14.67 1.26 3.77
N VAL A 202 13.61 0.74 3.16
CA VAL A 202 13.16 1.19 1.82
C VAL A 202 12.63 2.62 1.91
N GLU A 203 11.78 2.94 2.87
CA GLU A 203 11.28 4.30 3.13
C GLU A 203 12.43 5.31 3.37
N ALA A 204 13.44 4.91 4.14
CA ALA A 204 14.62 5.75 4.36
C ALA A 204 15.39 6.04 3.05
N VAL A 205 15.50 5.06 2.16
CA VAL A 205 16.15 5.24 0.84
C VAL A 205 15.29 6.10 -0.08
N ILE A 206 13.96 5.95 -0.06
CA ILE A 206 13.02 6.79 -0.78
C ILE A 206 13.17 8.25 -0.34
N ALA A 207 13.10 8.53 0.96
CA ALA A 207 13.32 9.87 1.50
C ALA A 207 14.71 10.43 1.12
N GLY A 208 15.75 9.61 1.19
CA GLY A 208 17.10 9.95 0.75
C GLY A 208 17.17 10.33 -0.74
N SER A 209 16.41 9.68 -1.60
CA SER A 209 16.33 9.97 -3.03
C SER A 209 15.77 11.37 -3.32
N ILE A 210 14.74 11.77 -2.57
CA ILE A 210 14.14 13.11 -2.66
C ILE A 210 15.14 14.17 -2.23
N VAL A 211 15.84 13.96 -1.12
CA VAL A 211 16.88 14.87 -0.63
C VAL A 211 18.02 14.99 -1.64
N LEU A 212 18.45 13.89 -2.24
CA LEU A 212 19.50 13.88 -3.27
C LEU A 212 19.07 14.71 -4.49
N LEU A 213 17.87 14.49 -5.02
CA LEU A 213 17.34 15.26 -6.16
C LEU A 213 17.20 16.75 -5.81
N ALA A 214 16.71 17.08 -4.63
CA ALA A 214 16.63 18.46 -4.16
C ALA A 214 18.02 19.12 -4.12
N TYR A 215 19.02 18.40 -3.60
CA TYR A 215 20.40 18.87 -3.57
C TYR A 215 20.96 19.10 -4.98
N GLU A 216 20.77 18.14 -5.90
CA GLU A 216 21.24 18.26 -7.29
C GLU A 216 20.54 19.38 -8.06
N ASN A 217 19.26 19.65 -7.78
CA ASN A 217 18.55 20.78 -8.35
C ASN A 217 19.16 22.14 -7.96
N LEU A 218 19.74 22.24 -6.76
CA LEU A 218 20.44 23.42 -6.29
C LEU A 218 21.82 23.61 -6.93
N GLN A 219 22.39 22.56 -7.53
CA GLN A 219 23.69 22.66 -8.22
C GLN A 219 23.55 23.37 -9.56
N LYS A 220 24.43 24.34 -9.80
CA LYS A 220 24.37 25.20 -11.00
C LYS A 220 24.80 24.48 -12.29
N SER A 221 25.63 23.44 -12.21
CA SER A 221 26.14 22.68 -13.37
C SER A 221 26.66 21.31 -12.96
N GLY A 222 26.61 20.34 -13.89
CA GLY A 222 27.39 19.11 -13.82
C GLY A 222 26.85 18.01 -12.91
N SER A 223 25.55 18.00 -12.57
CA SER A 223 25.00 16.89 -11.77
C SER A 223 24.69 15.68 -12.64
N VAL A 224 24.83 14.48 -12.07
CA VAL A 224 24.56 13.20 -12.75
C VAL A 224 23.09 13.12 -13.17
N SER A 225 22.18 13.58 -12.33
CA SER A 225 20.75 13.57 -12.62
C SER A 225 20.37 14.48 -13.78
N LYS A 226 21.09 15.60 -13.97
CA LYS A 226 20.90 16.49 -15.13
C LYS A 226 21.49 15.93 -16.41
N ALA A 227 22.56 15.14 -16.31
CA ALA A 227 23.19 14.49 -17.47
C ALA A 227 22.39 13.29 -17.97
N PHE A 228 21.81 12.50 -17.05
CA PHE A 228 21.11 11.24 -17.34
C PHE A 228 19.76 11.14 -16.61
N PRO A 229 18.82 12.08 -16.82
CA PRO A 229 17.59 12.16 -16.02
C PRO A 229 16.70 10.91 -16.14
N VAL A 230 16.65 10.31 -17.31
CA VAL A 230 15.87 9.08 -17.56
C VAL A 230 16.42 7.88 -16.78
N LEU A 231 17.75 7.72 -16.74
CA LEU A 231 18.40 6.62 -16.03
C LEU A 231 18.25 6.77 -14.51
N VAL A 232 18.37 8.00 -14.02
CA VAL A 232 18.19 8.32 -12.60
C VAL A 232 16.74 8.07 -12.18
N ALA A 233 15.77 8.49 -12.99
CA ALA A 233 14.36 8.23 -12.75
C ALA A 233 14.05 6.73 -12.75
N PHE A 234 14.66 5.95 -13.64
CA PHE A 234 14.54 4.49 -13.66
C PHE A 234 15.04 3.87 -12.36
N GLY A 235 16.26 4.23 -11.94
CA GLY A 235 16.85 3.71 -10.71
C GLY A 235 16.01 4.02 -9.46
N PHE A 236 15.52 5.25 -9.35
CA PHE A 236 14.63 5.61 -8.25
C PHE A 236 13.25 4.96 -8.36
N GLY A 237 12.72 4.77 -9.57
CA GLY A 237 11.49 4.02 -9.78
C GLY A 237 11.57 2.60 -9.23
N LEU A 238 12.69 1.89 -9.47
CA LEU A 238 12.92 0.56 -8.90
C LEU A 238 12.88 0.58 -7.35
N LEU A 239 13.47 1.60 -6.74
CA LEU A 239 13.49 1.73 -5.28
C LEU A 239 12.10 2.04 -4.70
N HIS A 240 11.37 2.96 -5.33
CA HIS A 240 10.03 3.35 -4.88
C HIS A 240 9.01 2.21 -4.99
N GLY A 241 9.10 1.37 -6.03
CA GLY A 241 8.20 0.23 -6.17
C GLY A 241 8.40 -0.87 -5.12
N LEU A 242 9.58 -0.91 -4.49
CA LEU A 242 9.84 -1.81 -3.36
C LEU A 242 9.24 -1.31 -2.04
N GLY A 243 8.86 -0.02 -1.94
CA GLY A 243 8.23 0.54 -0.75
C GLY A 243 6.88 -0.09 -0.43
N PHE A 244 6.16 -0.57 -1.44
CA PHE A 244 4.87 -1.24 -1.30
C PHE A 244 4.99 -2.73 -0.90
N ALA A 245 6.20 -3.28 -0.85
CA ALA A 245 6.49 -4.70 -0.61
C ALA A 245 5.95 -5.28 0.72
N GLY A 246 5.58 -4.47 1.66
CA GLY A 246 5.03 -4.91 2.95
C GLY A 246 3.52 -4.68 3.11
N ALA A 247 2.82 -4.25 2.06
CA ALA A 247 1.41 -3.88 2.12
C ALA A 247 0.46 -4.96 1.55
N VAL A 248 1.02 -5.99 0.90
CA VAL A 248 0.23 -7.11 0.32
C VAL A 248 0.49 -8.39 1.08
#